data_23b6adbc1bcfa4f9155bdbd0c20ad12c
#
_entry.id   23b6adbc1bcfa4f9155bdbd0c20ad12c
#
_cell.length_a   1.000
_cell.length_b   1.000
_cell.length_c   1.000
_cell.angle_alpha   90.00
_cell.angle_beta   90.00
_cell.angle_gamma   90.00
#
_symmetry.space_group_name_H-M   'P 1'
#
loop_
_entity.id
_entity.type
_entity.pdbx_description
1 polymer ?
#
loop_
_entity_poly.entity_id
_entity_poly.type
_entity_poly.pdbx_seq_one_letter_code
_entity_poly.pdbx_strand_id
1 'polypeptide(L)'
;GHRPDVVIWNDEPTGEWVTSTAFAKEAAPFLVDYVAKHPISADIGRVWDRSLPKDQYLYDGSAVGRKKTDLPTATFPHIVKNAPDATGPFTDAWESSPFSDAYLNALALTALDAMKLGRGPGTDYLSISYSGLDKVGHDFGPESHEVQDLLVHLDAEIGKLLDKLDKDVGRGNYV
;
A
#
# COMPACT_ATOMS: atom_id res chain seq x y z
N GLY A 1 -8.46 14.53 23.13
CA GLY A 1 -8.83 13.57 22.07
C GLY A 1 -8.71 12.15 22.61
N HIS A 2 -9.44 11.23 22.05
CA HIS A 2 -9.32 9.82 22.40
C HIS A 2 -8.01 9.26 21.85
N ARG A 3 -7.38 8.36 22.61
CA ARG A 3 -6.20 7.64 22.17
C ARG A 3 -6.63 6.55 21.20
N PRO A 4 -5.98 6.38 20.04
CA PRO A 4 -6.29 5.27 19.14
C PRO A 4 -5.91 3.94 19.79
N ASP A 5 -6.65 2.88 19.50
CA ASP A 5 -6.39 1.53 20.01
C ASP A 5 -5.18 0.91 19.31
N VAL A 6 -5.03 1.15 18.02
CA VAL A 6 -3.92 0.68 17.20
C VAL A 6 -3.45 1.79 16.28
N VAL A 7 -2.14 2.01 16.22
CA VAL A 7 -1.45 2.86 15.24
C VAL A 7 -0.24 2.10 14.75
N ILE A 8 -0.10 2.00 13.44
CA ILE A 8 1.02 1.30 12.79
C ILE A 8 1.46 2.04 11.55
N TRP A 9 2.71 1.90 11.19
CA TRP A 9 3.26 2.35 9.92
C TRP A 9 4.44 1.48 9.50
N ASN A 10 4.80 1.53 8.24
CA ASN A 10 6.02 0.91 7.74
C ASN A 10 7.21 1.83 8.03
N ASP A 11 8.27 1.30 8.57
CA ASP A 11 9.54 2.00 8.76
C ASP A 11 10.38 1.82 7.50
N GLU A 12 10.42 2.85 6.65
CA GLU A 12 11.10 2.81 5.35
C GLU A 12 12.54 2.23 5.39
N PRO A 13 13.40 2.64 6.35
CA PRO A 13 14.77 2.13 6.39
C PRO A 13 14.87 0.63 6.64
N THR A 14 13.95 0.06 7.39
CA THR A 14 14.00 -1.36 7.79
C THR A 14 12.98 -2.23 7.07
N GLY A 15 11.90 -1.63 6.56
CA GLY A 15 10.75 -2.36 6.03
C GLY A 15 9.90 -3.04 7.10
N GLU A 16 10.14 -2.73 8.36
CA GLU A 16 9.39 -3.29 9.48
C GLU A 16 8.09 -2.51 9.73
N TRP A 17 7.05 -3.23 10.15
CA TRP A 17 5.82 -2.61 10.61
C TRP A 17 5.94 -2.30 12.08
N VAL A 18 5.88 -1.02 12.42
CA VAL A 18 6.18 -0.50 13.74
C VAL A 18 5.01 0.27 14.35
N THR A 19 5.05 0.42 15.66
CA THR A 19 4.24 1.34 16.44
C THR A 19 5.12 2.13 17.40
N SER A 20 4.56 3.13 18.07
CA SER A 20 5.28 3.89 19.08
C SER A 20 4.80 3.50 20.50
N THR A 21 5.71 3.50 21.46
CA THR A 21 5.38 3.38 22.88
C THR A 21 4.46 4.49 23.39
N ALA A 22 4.35 5.60 22.63
CA ALA A 22 3.35 6.64 22.88
C ALA A 22 1.91 6.13 22.68
N PHE A 23 1.72 5.13 21.80
CA PHE A 23 0.40 4.57 21.47
C PHE A 23 0.17 3.22 22.16
N ALA A 24 1.13 2.31 22.10
CA ALA A 24 1.00 0.98 22.69
C ALA A 24 2.32 0.50 23.28
N LYS A 25 2.26 -0.35 24.32
CA LYS A 25 3.45 -0.99 24.88
C LYS A 25 4.00 -2.08 23.97
N GLU A 26 3.12 -2.74 23.24
CA GLU A 26 3.41 -3.86 22.35
C GLU A 26 2.59 -3.71 21.07
N ALA A 27 3.09 -4.27 19.97
CA ALA A 27 2.33 -4.34 18.72
C ALA A 27 1.09 -5.23 18.88
N ALA A 28 0.01 -4.90 18.19
CA ALA A 28 -1.21 -5.70 18.22
C ALA A 28 -0.94 -7.14 17.72
N PRO A 29 -1.44 -8.19 18.43
CA PRO A 29 -1.14 -9.58 18.06
C PRO A 29 -1.50 -9.94 16.63
N PHE A 30 -2.62 -9.46 16.10
CA PHE A 30 -3.03 -9.72 14.73
C PHE A 30 -2.03 -9.13 13.70
N LEU A 31 -1.40 -7.99 14.03
CA LEU A 31 -0.39 -7.37 13.20
C LEU A 31 0.87 -8.24 13.17
N VAL A 32 1.36 -8.67 14.34
CA VAL A 32 2.53 -9.54 14.45
C VAL A 32 2.32 -10.83 13.65
N ASP A 33 1.16 -11.45 13.81
CA ASP A 33 0.79 -12.67 13.09
C ASP A 33 0.70 -12.46 11.58
N TYR A 34 0.12 -11.34 11.15
CA TYR A 34 -0.01 -11.02 9.73
C TYR A 34 1.36 -10.82 9.07
N VAL A 35 2.19 -9.97 9.65
CA VAL A 35 3.53 -9.66 9.13
C VAL A 35 4.42 -10.89 9.08
N ALA A 36 4.36 -11.75 10.11
CA ALA A 36 5.12 -12.99 10.13
C ALA A 36 4.71 -13.96 9.01
N LYS A 37 3.42 -14.00 8.65
CA LYS A 37 2.89 -14.86 7.58
C LYS A 37 3.05 -14.25 6.19
N HIS A 38 3.13 -12.94 6.10
CA HIS A 38 3.17 -12.18 4.86
C HIS A 38 4.34 -11.17 4.89
N PRO A 39 5.60 -11.62 4.92
CA PRO A 39 6.73 -10.70 4.90
C PRO A 39 6.76 -9.94 3.57
N ILE A 40 7.01 -8.63 3.60
CA ILE A 40 7.07 -7.80 2.38
C ILE A 40 8.16 -8.27 1.41
N SER A 41 9.21 -8.93 1.93
CA SER A 41 10.26 -9.55 1.12
C SER A 41 9.76 -10.64 0.17
N ALA A 42 8.56 -11.19 0.39
CA ALA A 42 7.93 -12.11 -0.55
C ALA A 42 7.60 -11.45 -1.91
N ASP A 43 7.54 -10.13 -1.94
CA ASP A 43 7.32 -9.36 -3.17
C ASP A 43 8.60 -9.09 -3.97
N ILE A 44 9.77 -9.49 -3.46
CA ILE A 44 11.04 -9.40 -4.21
C ILE A 44 10.94 -10.21 -5.50
N GLY A 45 11.22 -9.56 -6.61
CA GLY A 45 11.13 -10.17 -7.94
C GLY A 45 9.75 -10.07 -8.59
N ARG A 46 8.73 -9.58 -7.89
CA ARG A 46 7.43 -9.31 -8.54
C ARG A 46 7.59 -8.28 -9.65
N VAL A 47 6.80 -8.49 -10.69
CA VAL A 47 6.77 -7.60 -11.86
C VAL A 47 5.50 -6.77 -11.79
N TRP A 48 5.67 -5.47 -11.86
CA TRP A 48 4.59 -4.52 -12.12
C TRP A 48 4.62 -4.14 -13.59
N ASP A 49 3.63 -4.57 -14.33
CA ASP A 49 3.42 -4.20 -15.73
C ASP A 49 2.05 -3.53 -15.88
N ARG A 50 1.79 -2.97 -17.03
CA ARG A 50 0.51 -2.30 -17.32
C ARG A 50 -0.68 -3.23 -17.13
N SER A 51 -1.66 -2.79 -16.36
CA SER A 51 -2.93 -3.50 -16.14
C SER A 51 -3.89 -3.34 -17.32
N LEU A 52 -3.73 -2.26 -18.08
CA LEU A 52 -4.58 -1.94 -19.23
C LEU A 52 -3.80 -2.06 -20.54
N PRO A 53 -4.47 -2.26 -21.67
CA PRO A 53 -3.89 -2.08 -22.99
C PRO A 53 -3.26 -0.70 -23.13
N LYS A 54 -2.12 -0.61 -23.83
CA LYS A 54 -1.33 0.63 -23.91
C LYS A 54 -2.10 1.83 -24.48
N ASP A 55 -3.03 1.58 -25.38
CA ASP A 55 -3.89 2.59 -26.00
C ASP A 55 -5.00 3.14 -25.07
N GLN A 56 -5.16 2.56 -23.88
CA GLN A 56 -6.07 3.06 -22.85
C GLN A 56 -5.39 3.99 -21.83
N TYR A 57 -4.08 4.18 -21.94
CA TYR A 57 -3.38 5.18 -21.15
C TYR A 57 -3.51 6.56 -21.78
N LEU A 58 -3.73 7.59 -20.93
CA LEU A 58 -4.05 8.95 -21.37
C LEU A 58 -2.88 9.69 -22.03
N TYR A 59 -1.64 9.28 -21.68
CA TYR A 59 -0.41 9.95 -22.09
C TYR A 59 0.50 8.99 -22.87
N ASP A 60 1.63 9.50 -23.36
CA ASP A 60 2.57 8.73 -24.19
C ASP A 60 3.49 7.78 -23.38
N GLY A 61 3.44 7.87 -22.04
CA GLY A 61 4.23 7.05 -21.13
C GLY A 61 5.65 7.55 -20.90
N SER A 62 5.98 8.79 -21.29
CA SER A 62 7.25 9.40 -20.94
C SER A 62 7.27 9.80 -19.48
N ALA A 63 8.14 9.16 -18.68
CA ALA A 63 8.35 9.53 -17.29
C ALA A 63 9.08 10.87 -17.18
N VAL A 64 8.52 11.81 -16.41
CA VAL A 64 9.09 13.15 -16.15
C VAL A 64 9.54 13.30 -14.70
N GLY A 65 9.59 12.18 -13.94
CA GLY A 65 9.88 12.16 -12.51
C GLY A 65 11.34 12.40 -12.14
N ARG A 66 11.57 12.54 -10.83
CA ARG A 66 12.89 12.93 -10.27
C ARG A 66 13.96 11.85 -10.35
N LYS A 67 13.61 10.58 -10.32
CA LYS A 67 14.55 9.47 -10.22
C LYS A 67 14.80 8.78 -11.56
N LYS A 68 15.48 9.46 -12.47
CA LYS A 68 15.94 8.82 -13.70
C LYS A 68 17.08 7.80 -13.50
N THR A 69 17.69 7.75 -12.30
CA THR A 69 18.95 7.03 -12.09
C THR A 69 18.79 5.70 -11.37
N ASP A 70 17.73 5.48 -10.62
CA ASP A 70 17.63 4.34 -9.71
C ASP A 70 16.64 3.26 -10.16
N LEU A 71 15.80 3.56 -11.14
CA LEU A 71 14.92 2.58 -11.76
C LEU A 71 15.56 2.00 -13.01
N PRO A 72 15.65 0.67 -13.12
CA PRO A 72 16.36 0.02 -14.24
C PRO A 72 15.71 0.26 -15.59
N THR A 73 14.47 0.75 -15.62
CA THR A 73 13.76 1.14 -16.84
C THR A 73 12.87 2.35 -16.54
N ALA A 74 12.95 3.38 -17.39
CA ALA A 74 12.07 4.54 -17.30
C ALA A 74 10.62 4.24 -17.75
N THR A 75 10.31 3.00 -18.09
CA THR A 75 9.00 2.53 -18.57
C THR A 75 8.77 1.10 -18.13
N PHE A 76 7.50 0.70 -18.07
CA PHE A 76 7.11 -0.69 -17.80
C PHE A 76 7.85 -1.74 -18.65
N PRO A 77 8.07 -2.94 -18.10
CA PRO A 77 7.71 -3.39 -16.75
C PRO A 77 8.72 -2.97 -15.68
N HIS A 78 8.25 -2.79 -14.44
CA HIS A 78 9.10 -2.58 -13.28
C HIS A 78 9.21 -3.86 -12.45
N ILE A 79 10.40 -4.14 -11.93
CA ILE A 79 10.66 -5.32 -11.10
C ILE A 79 11.03 -4.84 -9.72
N VAL A 80 10.29 -5.26 -8.71
CA VAL A 80 10.64 -5.03 -7.31
C VAL A 80 11.91 -5.82 -7.01
N LYS A 81 13.05 -5.14 -6.90
CA LYS A 81 14.35 -5.78 -6.71
C LYS A 81 14.86 -5.55 -5.31
N ASN A 82 15.45 -6.60 -4.74
CA ASN A 82 16.48 -6.42 -3.76
C ASN A 82 17.74 -6.06 -4.53
N ALA A 83 18.06 -4.77 -4.64
CA ALA A 83 19.13 -4.33 -5.50
C ALA A 83 20.46 -4.41 -4.74
N PRO A 84 21.36 -5.34 -5.12
CA PRO A 84 22.72 -5.32 -4.59
C PRO A 84 23.50 -4.06 -4.98
N ASP A 85 23.01 -3.34 -6.01
CA ASP A 85 23.65 -2.14 -6.56
C ASP A 85 22.77 -0.88 -6.44
N ALA A 86 21.58 -0.98 -5.87
CA ALA A 86 20.76 0.20 -5.61
C ALA A 86 21.20 0.86 -4.31
N THR A 87 21.36 2.14 -4.35
CA THR A 87 21.70 2.97 -3.20
C THR A 87 20.58 3.11 -2.18
N GLY A 88 19.43 2.44 -2.42
CA GLY A 88 18.26 2.43 -1.57
C GLY A 88 17.81 1.02 -1.17
N PRO A 89 17.11 0.88 -0.04
CA PRO A 89 16.55 -0.39 0.39
C PRO A 89 15.46 -0.89 -0.59
N PHE A 90 15.25 -2.21 -0.63
CA PHE A 90 14.13 -2.86 -1.34
C PHE A 90 12.78 -2.18 -1.07
N THR A 91 12.58 -1.66 0.13
CA THR A 91 11.39 -0.95 0.58
C THR A 91 11.03 0.24 -0.30
N ASP A 92 12.01 1.00 -0.76
CA ASP A 92 11.80 2.17 -1.63
C ASP A 92 11.12 1.76 -2.96
N ALA A 93 11.64 0.70 -3.61
CA ALA A 93 11.04 0.16 -4.84
C ALA A 93 9.68 -0.50 -4.60
N TRP A 94 9.48 -1.12 -3.43
CA TRP A 94 8.23 -1.75 -3.04
C TRP A 94 7.14 -0.70 -2.75
N GLU A 95 7.49 0.36 -2.04
CA GLU A 95 6.57 1.46 -1.73
C GLU A 95 6.19 2.29 -2.97
N SER A 96 7.10 2.39 -3.95
CA SER A 96 6.84 2.98 -5.27
C SER A 96 6.19 1.99 -6.24
N SER A 97 5.31 1.12 -5.75
CA SER A 97 4.60 0.13 -6.54
C SER A 97 3.18 -0.12 -5.98
N PRO A 98 2.26 -0.73 -6.74
CA PRO A 98 0.92 -1.06 -6.27
C PRO A 98 0.91 -2.14 -5.17
N PHE A 99 2.03 -2.82 -4.94
CA PHE A 99 2.11 -3.92 -3.97
C PHE A 99 2.05 -3.43 -2.53
N SER A 100 2.58 -2.25 -2.25
CA SER A 100 2.54 -1.63 -0.92
C SER A 100 1.11 -1.27 -0.51
N ASP A 101 0.36 -0.63 -1.40
CA ASP A 101 -1.04 -0.26 -1.14
C ASP A 101 -1.93 -1.52 -1.01
N ALA A 102 -1.70 -2.54 -1.84
CA ALA A 102 -2.39 -3.83 -1.72
C ALA A 102 -2.09 -4.54 -0.39
N TYR A 103 -0.83 -4.49 0.07
CA TYR A 103 -0.44 -5.02 1.37
C TYR A 103 -1.12 -4.27 2.51
N LEU A 104 -1.08 -2.94 2.48
CA LEU A 104 -1.73 -2.10 3.48
C LEU A 104 -3.23 -2.37 3.54
N ASN A 105 -3.89 -2.51 2.38
CA ASN A 105 -5.30 -2.85 2.30
C ASN A 105 -5.60 -4.22 2.94
N ALA A 106 -4.81 -5.23 2.63
CA ALA A 106 -4.97 -6.57 3.21
C ALA A 106 -4.76 -6.56 4.74
N LEU A 107 -3.83 -5.74 5.23
CA LEU A 107 -3.63 -5.52 6.66
C LEU A 107 -4.83 -4.81 7.30
N ALA A 108 -5.40 -3.80 6.62
CA ALA A 108 -6.62 -3.11 7.09
C ALA A 108 -7.82 -4.07 7.15
N LEU A 109 -8.00 -4.94 6.14
CA LEU A 109 -9.03 -5.98 6.16
C LEU A 109 -8.84 -6.96 7.32
N THR A 110 -7.60 -7.31 7.64
CA THR A 110 -7.26 -8.13 8.80
C THR A 110 -7.60 -7.43 10.11
N ALA A 111 -7.33 -6.12 10.21
CA ALA A 111 -7.71 -5.32 11.38
C ALA A 111 -9.23 -5.24 11.56
N LEU A 112 -10.00 -5.06 10.48
CA LEU A 112 -11.47 -5.08 10.51
C LEU A 112 -12.02 -6.35 11.17
N ASP A 113 -11.43 -7.50 10.81
CA ASP A 113 -11.84 -8.78 11.40
C ASP A 113 -11.37 -8.96 12.83
N ALA A 114 -10.09 -8.72 13.10
CA ALA A 114 -9.48 -8.96 14.40
C ALA A 114 -10.09 -8.06 15.49
N MET A 115 -10.37 -6.81 15.15
CA MET A 115 -10.93 -5.82 16.06
C MET A 115 -12.46 -5.75 15.99
N LYS A 116 -13.09 -6.48 15.06
CA LYS A 116 -14.56 -6.51 14.85
C LYS A 116 -15.13 -5.10 14.60
N LEU A 117 -14.41 -4.28 13.82
CA LEU A 117 -14.80 -2.91 13.56
C LEU A 117 -16.17 -2.84 12.87
N GLY A 118 -16.98 -1.87 13.29
CA GLY A 118 -18.36 -1.68 12.82
C GLY A 118 -19.37 -2.71 13.31
N ARG A 119 -18.98 -3.65 14.21
CA ARG A 119 -19.85 -4.72 14.71
C ARG A 119 -20.27 -4.51 16.16
N GLY A 120 -19.84 -3.42 16.79
CA GLY A 120 -20.19 -3.03 18.14
C GLY A 120 -21.34 -2.02 18.21
N PRO A 121 -21.77 -1.63 19.43
CA PRO A 121 -22.79 -0.61 19.62
C PRO A 121 -22.25 0.82 19.44
N GLY A 122 -20.94 1.01 19.40
CA GLY A 122 -20.30 2.30 19.24
C GLY A 122 -19.89 2.56 17.79
N THR A 123 -19.43 3.80 17.52
CA THR A 123 -18.82 4.17 16.26
C THR A 123 -17.32 3.86 16.32
N ASP A 124 -16.85 3.07 15.37
CA ASP A 124 -15.43 2.82 15.17
C ASP A 124 -14.88 3.75 14.10
N TYR A 125 -13.58 3.99 14.14
CA TYR A 125 -12.87 4.81 13.16
C TYR A 125 -11.66 4.06 12.63
N LEU A 126 -11.60 3.89 11.31
CA LEU A 126 -10.46 3.31 10.61
C LEU A 126 -9.87 4.36 9.67
N SER A 127 -8.59 4.64 9.80
CA SER A 127 -7.83 5.49 8.88
C SER A 127 -6.78 4.67 8.16
N ILE A 128 -6.77 4.74 6.84
CA ILE A 128 -5.81 4.06 5.98
C ILE A 128 -5.14 5.11 5.11
N SER A 129 -3.80 5.17 5.10
CA SER A 129 -3.03 6.09 4.28
C SER A 129 -2.37 5.32 3.13
N TYR A 130 -3.00 5.32 1.97
CA TYR A 130 -2.41 4.78 0.75
C TYR A 130 -1.41 5.78 0.19
N SER A 131 -0.12 5.51 0.36
CA SER A 131 0.97 6.43 0.03
C SER A 131 1.66 6.13 -1.30
N GLY A 132 1.33 5.03 -1.95
CA GLY A 132 1.93 4.62 -3.22
C GLY A 132 1.75 5.65 -4.32
N LEU A 133 0.58 6.31 -4.40
CA LEU A 133 0.29 7.31 -5.42
C LEU A 133 1.22 8.53 -5.31
N ASP A 134 1.50 9.00 -4.10
CA ASP A 134 2.42 10.11 -3.88
C ASP A 134 3.85 9.74 -4.32
N LYS A 135 4.34 8.58 -3.88
CA LYS A 135 5.68 8.08 -4.23
C LYS A 135 5.84 7.86 -5.74
N VAL A 136 4.92 7.16 -6.37
CA VAL A 136 4.92 6.93 -7.82
C VAL A 136 4.81 8.26 -8.59
N GLY A 137 4.00 9.20 -8.10
CA GLY A 137 3.90 10.54 -8.70
C GLY A 137 5.22 11.33 -8.64
N HIS A 138 5.97 11.18 -7.54
CA HIS A 138 7.30 11.79 -7.42
C HIS A 138 8.36 11.11 -8.30
N ASP A 139 8.32 9.80 -8.42
CA ASP A 139 9.30 9.03 -9.16
C ASP A 139 9.10 9.11 -10.68
N PHE A 140 7.86 9.03 -11.16
CA PHE A 140 7.53 8.94 -12.59
C PHE A 140 6.86 10.20 -13.15
N GLY A 141 6.29 11.04 -12.29
CA GLY A 141 5.52 12.22 -12.70
C GLY A 141 4.03 11.95 -12.86
N PRO A 142 3.19 13.01 -12.71
CA PRO A 142 1.73 12.87 -12.63
C PRO A 142 1.07 12.41 -13.94
N GLU A 143 1.73 12.56 -15.08
CA GLU A 143 1.24 12.18 -16.41
C GLU A 143 1.82 10.83 -16.88
N SER A 144 2.48 10.08 -16.00
CA SER A 144 3.06 8.79 -16.32
C SER A 144 2.00 7.69 -16.44
N HIS A 145 2.32 6.64 -17.19
CA HIS A 145 1.52 5.42 -17.20
C HIS A 145 1.51 4.76 -15.83
N GLU A 146 2.59 4.89 -15.06
CA GLU A 146 2.75 4.36 -13.72
C GLU A 146 1.71 4.95 -12.76
N VAL A 147 1.51 6.27 -12.79
CA VAL A 147 0.48 6.92 -11.96
C VAL A 147 -0.91 6.46 -12.37
N GLN A 148 -1.21 6.39 -13.66
CA GLN A 148 -2.52 5.91 -14.12
C GLN A 148 -2.73 4.45 -13.74
N ASP A 149 -1.74 3.59 -13.90
CA ASP A 149 -1.83 2.17 -13.56
C ASP A 149 -2.00 1.95 -12.05
N LEU A 150 -1.27 2.73 -11.25
CA LEU A 150 -1.43 2.69 -9.80
C LEU A 150 -2.84 3.08 -9.36
N LEU A 151 -3.45 4.09 -9.99
CA LEU A 151 -4.84 4.46 -9.72
C LEU A 151 -5.82 3.32 -10.03
N VAL A 152 -5.60 2.56 -11.11
CA VAL A 152 -6.40 1.38 -11.43
C VAL A 152 -6.27 0.31 -10.34
N HIS A 153 -5.06 0.07 -9.86
CA HIS A 153 -4.82 -0.85 -8.75
C HIS A 153 -5.48 -0.36 -7.45
N LEU A 154 -5.31 0.91 -7.11
CA LEU A 154 -5.86 1.50 -5.90
C LEU A 154 -7.40 1.46 -5.90
N ASP A 155 -8.04 1.76 -7.03
CA ASP A 155 -9.49 1.63 -7.20
C ASP A 155 -9.96 0.21 -6.88
N ALA A 156 -9.26 -0.80 -7.41
CA ALA A 156 -9.57 -2.20 -7.13
C ALA A 156 -9.38 -2.57 -5.63
N GLU A 157 -8.36 -2.03 -4.98
CA GLU A 157 -8.13 -2.26 -3.54
C GLU A 157 -9.21 -1.58 -2.68
N ILE A 158 -9.60 -0.36 -3.01
CA ILE A 158 -10.74 0.33 -2.35
C ILE A 158 -12.03 -0.45 -2.57
N GLY A 159 -12.26 -0.98 -3.77
CA GLY A 159 -13.39 -1.86 -4.06
C GLY A 159 -13.46 -3.06 -3.11
N LYS A 160 -12.34 -3.76 -2.90
CA LYS A 160 -12.27 -4.88 -1.93
C LYS A 160 -12.60 -4.46 -0.50
N LEU A 161 -12.14 -3.28 -0.08
CA LEU A 161 -12.47 -2.72 1.24
C LEU A 161 -13.97 -2.46 1.38
N LEU A 162 -14.56 -1.81 0.38
CA LEU A 162 -15.99 -1.51 0.38
C LEU A 162 -16.85 -2.79 0.35
N ASP A 163 -16.47 -3.78 -0.46
CA ASP A 163 -17.15 -5.08 -0.49
C ASP A 163 -17.12 -5.78 0.88
N LYS A 164 -15.99 -5.70 1.57
CA LYS A 164 -15.85 -6.23 2.93
C LYS A 164 -16.74 -5.48 3.92
N LEU A 165 -16.77 -4.16 3.85
CA LEU A 165 -17.63 -3.34 4.70
C LEU A 165 -19.12 -3.59 4.42
N ASP A 166 -19.50 -3.67 3.16
CA ASP A 166 -20.89 -4.02 2.77
C ASP A 166 -21.32 -5.37 3.37
N LYS A 167 -20.42 -6.35 3.33
CA LYS A 167 -20.70 -7.70 3.84
C LYS A 167 -20.74 -7.78 5.36
N ASP A 168 -19.80 -7.14 6.06
CA ASP A 168 -19.55 -7.37 7.48
C ASP A 168 -20.25 -6.33 8.38
N VAL A 169 -20.38 -5.11 7.89
CA VAL A 169 -20.99 -3.97 8.60
C VAL A 169 -22.38 -3.67 8.07
N GLY A 170 -22.57 -3.86 6.77
CA GLY A 170 -23.81 -3.60 6.07
C GLY A 170 -23.81 -2.22 5.40
N ARG A 171 -24.30 -2.21 4.16
CA ARG A 171 -24.43 -0.98 3.37
C ARG A 171 -25.29 0.04 4.10
N GLY A 172 -24.77 1.27 4.26
CA GLY A 172 -25.43 2.36 4.98
C GLY A 172 -25.11 2.44 6.48
N ASN A 173 -24.30 1.53 7.02
CA ASN A 173 -23.82 1.57 8.40
C ASN A 173 -22.37 2.08 8.52
N TYR A 174 -21.79 2.54 7.42
CA TYR A 174 -20.47 3.20 7.39
C TYR A 174 -20.51 4.40 6.44
N VAL A 175 -19.58 5.33 6.59
CA VAL A 175 -19.41 6.54 5.78
C VAL A 175 -17.95 6.74 5.44
#